data_64d03e7c153a1156b36a5a4361d285ba
#
_entry.id   64d03e7c153a1156b36a5a4361d285ba
#
_cell.length_a   1.000
_cell.length_b   1.000
_cell.length_c   1.000
_cell.angle_alpha   90.00
_cell.angle_beta   90.00
_cell.angle_gamma   90.00
#
_symmetry.space_group_name_H-M   'P 1'
#
loop_
_entity.id
_entity.type
_entity.pdbx_description
1 polymer ?
#
loop_
_entity_poly.entity_id
_entity_poly.type
_entity_poly.pdbx_seq_one_letter_code
_entity_poly.pdbx_strand_id
1 'polypeptide(L)'
;MKTARQSPGFHPALVFVFIFAVIFVLHAPLLRLPYFWDEAGYYVPAARDLLLTGSLIPRSTPSNAHPPLVMAYLALWWKLVGYTPLVTRTAMLLIAAFSLLGVFRLAQRVANEEVAIASTLCTALYPVFFTQSSLAHVDLAAAGFIVWGLSAYVDEHPGATALWFSGAALAKETAILAPLALFAWESCRALLRLRSLQSSGRAKFLLLLPLIPLMAWYAFHYFHTGYIFGNPEFFRYNVQATLHPLRILLALLIRLWQTFGYLGLSLLTLGALFAMWRPPLQDDGAERPRISLEVQYALLAVIAVYIAAMAVLGGAVLARYLLPVIPLVIIVCISTLWRRARLWLAVVTVVALAFIWGWFVNPPYGFSPEDNLAYRDYIRLHQRAESFLEARYPMARVLTAWPASDELTRPYLGYVTRPMRVVQIENFTAEQMISATDFRSNFDVALVFSTKYEPRHSLLERWRTWQRWKTRFFGYYRDVPPAAAAQILGGRLVYTEIRNGQWVGVVEMERVIEARKTKPHLAIKWQE
;
A
#
# COMPACT_ATOMS: atom_id res chain seq x y z
N MET A 1 -34.31 6.26 -23.75
CA MET A 1 -33.10 5.41 -23.98
C MET A 1 -33.59 3.97 -24.02
N LYS A 2 -33.46 3.26 -25.17
CA LYS A 2 -33.81 1.84 -25.26
C LYS A 2 -32.81 1.06 -24.41
N THR A 3 -33.33 0.37 -23.40
CA THR A 3 -32.57 -0.61 -22.60
C THR A 3 -32.00 -1.65 -23.55
N ALA A 4 -30.69 -1.61 -23.74
CA ALA A 4 -29.98 -2.75 -24.35
C ALA A 4 -30.36 -3.99 -23.53
N ARG A 5 -30.85 -5.04 -24.23
CA ARG A 5 -31.09 -6.35 -23.63
C ARG A 5 -29.83 -6.74 -22.87
N GLN A 6 -29.92 -6.73 -21.55
CA GLN A 6 -28.89 -7.37 -20.72
C GLN A 6 -28.91 -8.85 -21.09
N SER A 7 -27.85 -9.31 -21.75
CA SER A 7 -27.53 -10.74 -21.74
C SER A 7 -27.57 -11.23 -20.29
N PRO A 8 -27.94 -12.49 -20.02
CA PRO A 8 -27.92 -13.04 -18.67
C PRO A 8 -26.46 -12.99 -18.17
N GLY A 9 -26.12 -11.87 -17.50
CA GLY A 9 -24.79 -11.65 -16.96
C GLY A 9 -24.50 -12.68 -15.88
N PHE A 10 -23.23 -13.04 -15.71
CA PHE A 10 -22.78 -13.92 -14.63
C PHE A 10 -23.32 -13.48 -13.28
N HIS A 11 -23.80 -14.43 -12.49
CA HIS A 11 -24.31 -14.14 -11.16
C HIS A 11 -23.17 -13.54 -10.30
N PRO A 12 -23.37 -12.37 -9.65
CA PRO A 12 -22.30 -11.65 -8.94
C PRO A 12 -21.55 -12.50 -7.91
N ALA A 13 -22.27 -13.39 -7.22
CA ALA A 13 -21.65 -14.30 -6.25
C ALA A 13 -20.69 -15.30 -6.91
N LEU A 14 -21.01 -15.81 -8.12
CA LEU A 14 -20.10 -16.70 -8.84
C LEU A 14 -18.85 -15.96 -9.32
N VAL A 15 -19.00 -14.72 -9.80
CA VAL A 15 -17.85 -13.87 -10.17
C VAL A 15 -16.97 -13.61 -8.96
N PHE A 16 -17.56 -13.28 -7.80
CA PHE A 16 -16.82 -13.08 -6.56
C PHE A 16 -16.03 -14.32 -6.14
N VAL A 17 -16.68 -15.48 -6.10
CA VAL A 17 -16.05 -16.77 -5.73
C VAL A 17 -14.92 -17.11 -6.69
N PHE A 18 -15.14 -16.92 -7.99
CA PHE A 18 -14.10 -17.16 -9.01
C PHE A 18 -12.90 -16.24 -8.82
N ILE A 19 -13.13 -14.91 -8.68
CA ILE A 19 -12.06 -13.93 -8.42
C ILE A 19 -11.30 -14.31 -7.15
N PHE A 20 -12.03 -14.59 -6.05
CA PHE A 20 -11.39 -14.98 -4.79
C PHE A 20 -10.55 -16.24 -4.93
N ALA A 21 -11.07 -17.28 -5.57
CA ALA A 21 -10.34 -18.52 -5.78
C ALA A 21 -9.03 -18.31 -6.58
N VAL A 22 -9.09 -17.51 -7.66
CA VAL A 22 -7.92 -17.20 -8.48
C VAL A 22 -6.88 -16.43 -7.68
N ILE A 23 -7.26 -15.34 -7.01
CA ILE A 23 -6.27 -14.54 -6.25
C ILE A 23 -5.76 -15.33 -5.03
N PHE A 24 -6.57 -16.18 -4.39
CA PHE A 24 -6.14 -17.03 -3.29
C PHE A 24 -5.04 -18.01 -3.73
N VAL A 25 -5.23 -18.67 -4.88
CA VAL A 25 -4.23 -19.59 -5.44
C VAL A 25 -2.94 -18.84 -5.81
N LEU A 26 -3.05 -17.65 -6.43
CA LEU A 26 -1.89 -16.84 -6.79
C LEU A 26 -1.10 -16.36 -5.56
N HIS A 27 -1.78 -16.12 -4.44
CA HIS A 27 -1.15 -15.67 -3.19
C HIS A 27 -0.77 -16.82 -2.24
N ALA A 28 -1.07 -18.09 -2.58
CA ALA A 28 -0.80 -19.23 -1.70
C ALA A 28 0.63 -19.26 -1.10
N PRO A 29 1.71 -18.93 -1.85
CA PRO A 29 3.07 -18.89 -1.31
C PRO A 29 3.34 -17.74 -0.32
N LEU A 30 2.44 -16.76 -0.24
CA LEU A 30 2.58 -15.54 0.56
C LEU A 30 1.74 -15.57 1.85
N LEU A 31 0.76 -16.48 1.95
CA LEU A 31 -0.26 -16.48 3.02
C LEU A 31 0.31 -16.72 4.43
N ARG A 32 1.47 -17.35 4.55
CA ARG A 32 2.12 -17.66 5.84
C ARG A 32 3.26 -16.73 6.20
N LEU A 33 3.53 -15.70 5.37
CA LEU A 33 4.58 -14.73 5.66
C LEU A 33 4.22 -13.89 6.89
N PRO A 34 5.19 -13.59 7.76
CA PRO A 34 5.06 -12.60 8.82
C PRO A 34 4.57 -11.24 8.34
N TYR A 35 4.31 -10.37 9.28
CA TYR A 35 3.77 -9.04 9.00
C TYR A 35 4.88 -8.06 8.60
N PHE A 36 4.65 -7.33 7.52
CA PHE A 36 5.61 -6.44 6.90
C PHE A 36 5.39 -4.98 7.34
N TRP A 37 6.45 -4.28 7.70
CA TRP A 37 6.54 -2.83 7.88
C TRP A 37 5.35 -2.21 8.66
N ASP A 38 4.45 -1.46 8.01
CA ASP A 38 3.29 -0.82 8.65
C ASP A 38 2.30 -1.84 9.24
N GLU A 39 2.23 -3.06 8.70
CA GLU A 39 1.45 -4.14 9.32
C GLU A 39 2.00 -4.46 10.71
N ALA A 40 3.33 -4.65 10.81
CA ALA A 40 4.02 -4.98 12.05
C ALA A 40 4.02 -3.81 13.04
N GLY A 41 4.23 -2.59 12.53
CA GLY A 41 4.36 -1.40 13.36
C GLY A 41 3.05 -0.80 13.84
N TYR A 42 1.95 -0.95 13.06
CA TYR A 42 0.71 -0.25 13.38
C TYR A 42 -0.57 -1.09 13.24
N TYR A 43 -0.89 -1.57 12.02
CA TYR A 43 -2.23 -2.10 11.76
C TYR A 43 -2.54 -3.39 12.53
N VAL A 44 -1.59 -4.31 12.59
CA VAL A 44 -1.74 -5.58 13.31
C VAL A 44 -1.74 -5.36 14.84
N PRO A 45 -0.81 -4.58 15.44
CA PRO A 45 -0.90 -4.22 16.85
C PRO A 45 -2.22 -3.54 17.22
N ALA A 46 -2.69 -2.57 16.43
CA ALA A 46 -3.95 -1.85 16.69
C ALA A 46 -5.18 -2.79 16.63
N ALA A 47 -5.25 -3.66 15.63
CA ALA A 47 -6.32 -4.65 15.53
C ALA A 47 -6.27 -5.69 16.68
N ARG A 48 -5.06 -6.06 17.12
CA ARG A 48 -4.86 -6.96 18.27
C ARG A 48 -5.27 -6.31 19.59
N ASP A 49 -4.94 -5.04 19.81
CA ASP A 49 -5.39 -4.29 20.97
C ASP A 49 -6.92 -4.22 21.01
N LEU A 50 -7.55 -3.95 19.87
CA LEU A 50 -9.01 -3.97 19.75
C LEU A 50 -9.60 -5.35 20.10
N LEU A 51 -9.01 -6.43 19.61
CA LEU A 51 -9.45 -7.80 19.91
C LEU A 51 -9.35 -8.12 21.42
N LEU A 52 -8.24 -7.72 22.06
CA LEU A 52 -7.94 -8.10 23.44
C LEU A 52 -8.60 -7.20 24.47
N THR A 53 -8.79 -5.92 24.17
CA THR A 53 -9.22 -4.89 25.13
C THR A 53 -10.53 -4.21 24.76
N GLY A 54 -11.02 -4.39 23.53
CA GLY A 54 -12.17 -3.65 23.00
C GLY A 54 -11.87 -2.18 22.69
N SER A 55 -10.63 -1.71 22.87
CA SER A 55 -10.26 -0.31 22.65
C SER A 55 -10.06 -0.01 21.17
N LEU A 56 -10.76 1.02 20.66
CA LEU A 56 -10.57 1.53 19.30
C LEU A 56 -9.29 2.37 19.18
N ILE A 57 -8.76 2.87 20.28
CA ILE A 57 -7.46 3.56 20.31
C ILE A 57 -6.40 2.52 20.69
N PRO A 58 -5.36 2.31 19.86
CA PRO A 58 -4.33 1.33 20.15
C PRO A 58 -3.54 1.70 21.41
N ARG A 59 -3.11 0.69 22.16
CA ARG A 59 -2.32 0.83 23.39
C ARG A 59 -0.87 0.39 23.23
N SER A 60 -0.61 -0.58 22.35
CA SER A 60 0.72 -1.14 22.10
C SER A 60 1.50 -0.41 21.01
N THR A 61 0.89 0.56 20.33
CA THR A 61 1.52 1.40 19.32
C THR A 61 0.92 2.81 19.36
N PRO A 62 1.69 3.88 19.01
CA PRO A 62 1.15 5.24 18.93
C PRO A 62 0.01 5.34 17.91
N SER A 63 -1.07 6.06 18.27
CA SER A 63 -2.19 6.22 17.36
C SER A 63 -1.87 7.17 16.20
N ASN A 64 -2.13 6.70 14.97
CA ASN A 64 -2.06 7.48 13.74
C ASN A 64 -3.43 8.07 13.34
N ALA A 65 -4.44 7.97 14.20
CA ALA A 65 -5.83 8.38 13.97
C ALA A 65 -6.51 7.77 12.72
N HIS A 66 -5.96 6.70 12.15
CA HIS A 66 -6.66 5.99 11.08
C HIS A 66 -8.01 5.45 11.58
N PRO A 67 -9.10 5.63 10.83
CA PRO A 67 -10.40 5.10 11.19
C PRO A 67 -10.37 3.58 11.35
N PRO A 68 -11.13 2.99 12.30
CA PRO A 68 -10.88 1.64 12.79
C PRO A 68 -11.52 0.51 11.97
N LEU A 69 -12.19 0.78 10.84
CA LEU A 69 -12.97 -0.23 10.13
C LEU A 69 -12.17 -1.47 9.75
N VAL A 70 -10.96 -1.29 9.20
CA VAL A 70 -10.12 -2.42 8.78
C VAL A 70 -9.57 -3.17 10.00
N MET A 71 -9.17 -2.47 11.06
CA MET A 71 -8.72 -3.10 12.30
C MET A 71 -9.86 -3.89 12.97
N ALA A 72 -11.08 -3.35 12.98
CA ALA A 72 -12.26 -4.05 13.50
C ALA A 72 -12.60 -5.28 12.65
N TYR A 73 -12.49 -5.19 11.33
CA TYR A 73 -12.65 -6.31 10.43
C TYR A 73 -11.64 -7.44 10.71
N LEU A 74 -10.36 -7.12 10.87
CA LEU A 74 -9.32 -8.10 11.21
C LEU A 74 -9.55 -8.69 12.60
N ALA A 75 -9.86 -7.88 13.60
CA ALA A 75 -10.18 -8.34 14.96
C ALA A 75 -11.37 -9.32 14.97
N LEU A 76 -12.40 -9.06 14.14
CA LEU A 76 -13.54 -9.97 13.98
C LEU A 76 -13.11 -11.33 13.41
N TRP A 77 -12.30 -11.34 12.32
CA TRP A 77 -11.78 -12.58 11.75
C TRP A 77 -10.94 -13.36 12.73
N TRP A 78 -10.07 -12.69 13.48
CA TRP A 78 -9.25 -13.35 14.51
C TRP A 78 -10.09 -13.90 15.68
N LYS A 79 -11.16 -13.23 16.03
CA LYS A 79 -12.11 -13.76 17.04
C LYS A 79 -12.83 -15.02 16.56
N LEU A 80 -13.16 -15.13 15.28
CA LEU A 80 -13.90 -16.24 14.70
C LEU A 80 -13.02 -17.46 14.35
N VAL A 81 -11.83 -17.21 13.80
CA VAL A 81 -10.99 -18.26 13.17
C VAL A 81 -9.61 -18.38 13.85
N GLY A 82 -9.24 -17.43 14.71
CA GLY A 82 -7.95 -17.39 15.40
C GLY A 82 -6.94 -16.44 14.76
N TYR A 83 -5.99 -16.01 15.59
CA TYR A 83 -4.94 -15.07 15.20
C TYR A 83 -3.77 -15.81 14.53
N THR A 84 -3.68 -15.73 13.22
CA THR A 84 -2.53 -16.22 12.43
C THR A 84 -2.32 -15.35 11.17
N PRO A 85 -1.09 -15.30 10.61
CA PRO A 85 -0.86 -14.65 9.32
C PRO A 85 -1.76 -15.19 8.21
N LEU A 86 -2.00 -16.50 8.17
CA LEU A 86 -2.88 -17.14 7.18
C LEU A 86 -4.30 -16.54 7.22
N VAL A 87 -4.88 -16.41 8.41
CA VAL A 87 -6.23 -15.83 8.60
C VAL A 87 -6.23 -14.36 8.18
N THR A 88 -5.23 -13.59 8.60
CA THR A 88 -5.09 -12.17 8.24
C THR A 88 -5.00 -11.99 6.73
N ARG A 89 -4.10 -12.73 6.06
CA ARG A 89 -3.89 -12.66 4.61
C ARG A 89 -5.15 -13.07 3.84
N THR A 90 -5.82 -14.14 4.29
CA THR A 90 -7.09 -14.61 3.69
C THR A 90 -8.20 -13.56 3.84
N ALA A 91 -8.32 -12.94 5.00
CA ALA A 91 -9.27 -11.86 5.22
C ALA A 91 -8.99 -10.65 4.29
N MET A 92 -7.73 -10.29 4.09
CA MET A 92 -7.37 -9.23 3.14
C MET A 92 -7.67 -9.62 1.68
N LEU A 93 -7.46 -10.87 1.29
CA LEU A 93 -7.85 -11.36 -0.04
C LEU A 93 -9.37 -11.30 -0.29
N LEU A 94 -10.20 -11.44 0.74
CA LEU A 94 -11.66 -11.21 0.62
C LEU A 94 -11.95 -9.74 0.29
N ILE A 95 -11.25 -8.80 0.93
CA ILE A 95 -11.33 -7.37 0.58
C ILE A 95 -10.86 -7.13 -0.87
N ALA A 96 -9.77 -7.79 -1.30
CA ALA A 96 -9.27 -7.69 -2.66
C ALA A 96 -10.30 -8.21 -3.69
N ALA A 97 -10.91 -9.36 -3.42
CA ALA A 97 -11.97 -9.92 -4.28
C ALA A 97 -13.20 -9.00 -4.32
N PHE A 98 -13.61 -8.44 -3.19
CA PHE A 98 -14.67 -7.43 -3.12
C PHE A 98 -14.34 -6.19 -3.96
N SER A 99 -13.09 -5.71 -3.89
CA SER A 99 -12.63 -4.56 -4.67
C SER A 99 -12.63 -4.85 -6.17
N LEU A 100 -12.14 -6.03 -6.58
CA LEU A 100 -12.11 -6.47 -7.99
C LEU A 100 -13.51 -6.70 -8.55
N LEU A 101 -14.44 -7.23 -7.75
CA LEU A 101 -15.86 -7.32 -8.15
C LEU A 101 -16.44 -5.92 -8.38
N GLY A 102 -16.10 -4.94 -7.53
CA GLY A 102 -16.47 -3.54 -7.73
C GLY A 102 -15.93 -2.97 -9.05
N VAL A 103 -14.65 -3.25 -9.37
CA VAL A 103 -14.02 -2.86 -10.65
C VAL A 103 -14.77 -3.48 -11.84
N PHE A 104 -15.06 -4.79 -11.75
CA PHE A 104 -15.84 -5.49 -12.77
C PHE A 104 -17.21 -4.83 -13.00
N ARG A 105 -17.96 -4.58 -11.93
CA ARG A 105 -19.29 -3.98 -11.99
C ARG A 105 -19.26 -2.55 -12.55
N LEU A 106 -18.33 -1.72 -12.08
CA LEU A 106 -18.17 -0.36 -12.60
C LEU A 106 -17.83 -0.38 -14.10
N ALA A 107 -16.83 -1.19 -14.50
CA ALA A 107 -16.41 -1.26 -15.90
C ALA A 107 -17.52 -1.82 -16.82
N GLN A 108 -18.24 -2.85 -16.36
CA GLN A 108 -19.40 -3.41 -17.09
C GLN A 108 -20.49 -2.36 -17.27
N ARG A 109 -20.75 -1.55 -16.24
CA ARG A 109 -21.80 -0.52 -16.28
C ARG A 109 -21.44 0.65 -17.19
N VAL A 110 -20.18 1.09 -17.18
CA VAL A 110 -19.77 2.29 -17.93
C VAL A 110 -19.33 1.97 -19.37
N ALA A 111 -18.97 0.73 -19.66
CA ALA A 111 -18.53 0.29 -20.98
C ALA A 111 -19.27 -0.99 -21.41
N ASN A 112 -18.68 -2.16 -21.18
CA ASN A 112 -19.26 -3.47 -21.52
C ASN A 112 -18.54 -4.61 -20.77
N GLU A 113 -18.93 -5.83 -21.03
CA GLU A 113 -18.40 -7.03 -20.37
C GLU A 113 -16.94 -7.33 -20.74
N GLU A 114 -16.54 -7.15 -21.99
CA GLU A 114 -15.16 -7.36 -22.44
C GLU A 114 -14.18 -6.41 -21.73
N VAL A 115 -14.55 -5.12 -21.65
CA VAL A 115 -13.80 -4.10 -20.92
C VAL A 115 -13.78 -4.42 -19.42
N ALA A 116 -14.88 -4.93 -18.87
CA ALA A 116 -14.95 -5.30 -17.45
C ALA A 116 -13.99 -6.45 -17.12
N ILE A 117 -13.98 -7.51 -17.91
CA ILE A 117 -13.06 -8.65 -17.72
C ILE A 117 -11.61 -8.19 -17.82
N ALA A 118 -11.26 -7.46 -18.90
CA ALA A 118 -9.89 -7.00 -19.12
C ALA A 118 -9.42 -6.01 -18.04
N SER A 119 -10.29 -5.08 -17.60
CA SER A 119 -9.96 -4.11 -16.55
C SER A 119 -9.78 -4.78 -15.19
N THR A 120 -10.61 -5.76 -14.87
CA THR A 120 -10.50 -6.54 -13.62
C THR A 120 -9.21 -7.34 -13.61
N LEU A 121 -8.89 -8.03 -14.72
CA LEU A 121 -7.66 -8.78 -14.87
C LEU A 121 -6.43 -7.88 -14.74
N CYS A 122 -6.37 -6.77 -15.49
CA CYS A 122 -5.25 -5.83 -15.41
C CYS A 122 -5.12 -5.21 -14.01
N THR A 123 -6.23 -4.90 -13.34
CA THR A 123 -6.18 -4.38 -11.96
C THR A 123 -5.63 -5.43 -11.00
N ALA A 124 -6.10 -6.68 -11.09
CA ALA A 124 -5.62 -7.78 -10.25
C ALA A 124 -4.13 -8.06 -10.45
N LEU A 125 -3.62 -7.94 -11.68
CA LEU A 125 -2.23 -8.21 -12.03
C LEU A 125 -1.31 -6.99 -11.81
N TYR A 126 -1.85 -5.77 -11.68
CA TYR A 126 -1.04 -4.59 -11.44
C TYR A 126 -0.21 -4.75 -10.16
N PRO A 127 1.13 -4.58 -10.20
CA PRO A 127 2.00 -5.01 -9.09
C PRO A 127 1.60 -4.45 -7.73
N VAL A 128 1.29 -3.15 -7.63
CA VAL A 128 0.88 -2.54 -6.36
C VAL A 128 -0.44 -3.13 -5.86
N PHE A 129 -1.43 -3.34 -6.72
CA PHE A 129 -2.70 -3.95 -6.33
C PHE A 129 -2.48 -5.40 -5.86
N PHE A 130 -1.70 -6.18 -6.63
CA PHE A 130 -1.39 -7.57 -6.31
C PHE A 130 -0.75 -7.69 -4.91
N THR A 131 0.28 -6.91 -4.63
CA THR A 131 0.97 -7.00 -3.33
C THR A 131 0.11 -6.51 -2.17
N GLN A 132 -0.63 -5.42 -2.37
CA GLN A 132 -1.54 -4.89 -1.36
C GLN A 132 -2.76 -5.81 -1.11
N SER A 133 -3.05 -6.75 -2.02
CA SER A 133 -4.16 -7.69 -1.87
C SER A 133 -4.03 -8.60 -0.64
N SER A 134 -2.81 -8.90 -0.19
CA SER A 134 -2.58 -9.74 0.98
C SER A 134 -1.97 -9.00 2.18
N LEU A 135 -1.54 -7.74 2.02
CA LEU A 135 -1.02 -6.93 3.12
C LEU A 135 -2.17 -6.31 3.93
N ALA A 136 -2.05 -6.33 5.26
CA ALA A 136 -3.06 -5.78 6.17
C ALA A 136 -2.97 -4.24 6.24
N HIS A 137 -3.10 -3.60 5.06
CA HIS A 137 -3.15 -2.15 4.91
C HIS A 137 -4.58 -1.67 4.65
N VAL A 138 -4.86 -0.43 4.97
CA VAL A 138 -6.20 0.17 4.86
C VAL A 138 -6.53 0.65 3.43
N ASP A 139 -5.50 0.86 2.60
CA ASP A 139 -5.61 1.49 1.28
C ASP A 139 -6.49 0.71 0.32
N LEU A 140 -6.34 -0.62 0.31
CA LEU A 140 -7.10 -1.49 -0.59
C LEU A 140 -8.59 -1.54 -0.24
N ALA A 141 -8.92 -1.57 1.06
CA ALA A 141 -10.30 -1.52 1.51
C ALA A 141 -10.96 -0.19 1.11
N ALA A 142 -10.25 0.92 1.32
CA ALA A 142 -10.72 2.24 0.90
C ALA A 142 -10.94 2.29 -0.62
N ALA A 143 -10.01 1.76 -1.42
CA ALA A 143 -10.16 1.69 -2.88
C ALA A 143 -11.38 0.86 -3.30
N GLY A 144 -11.59 -0.30 -2.68
CA GLY A 144 -12.75 -1.15 -2.92
C GLY A 144 -14.06 -0.43 -2.67
N PHE A 145 -14.23 0.16 -1.50
CA PHE A 145 -15.42 0.93 -1.14
C PHE A 145 -15.65 2.14 -2.08
N ILE A 146 -14.57 2.81 -2.52
CA ILE A 146 -14.68 3.92 -3.50
C ILE A 146 -15.21 3.42 -4.84
N VAL A 147 -14.71 2.30 -5.35
CA VAL A 147 -15.17 1.76 -6.63
C VAL A 147 -16.64 1.34 -6.56
N TRP A 148 -17.10 0.74 -5.45
CA TRP A 148 -18.51 0.46 -5.22
C TRP A 148 -19.34 1.73 -5.09
N GLY A 149 -18.82 2.77 -4.41
CA GLY A 149 -19.46 4.08 -4.33
C GLY A 149 -19.62 4.73 -5.69
N LEU A 150 -18.60 4.64 -6.56
CA LEU A 150 -18.65 5.12 -7.94
C LEU A 150 -19.65 4.32 -8.81
N SER A 151 -19.72 2.99 -8.63
CA SER A 151 -20.71 2.16 -9.31
C SER A 151 -22.14 2.60 -8.93
N ALA A 152 -22.42 2.76 -7.64
CA ALA A 152 -23.72 3.23 -7.16
C ALA A 152 -24.03 4.66 -7.61
N TYR A 153 -23.00 5.53 -7.71
CA TYR A 153 -23.15 6.89 -8.22
C TYR A 153 -23.56 6.90 -9.71
N VAL A 154 -22.94 6.06 -10.54
CA VAL A 154 -23.27 5.91 -11.97
C VAL A 154 -24.64 5.28 -12.15
N ASP A 155 -25.06 4.41 -11.24
CA ASP A 155 -26.40 3.80 -11.23
C ASP A 155 -27.49 4.73 -10.65
N GLU A 156 -27.14 5.96 -10.31
CA GLU A 156 -28.06 6.96 -9.74
C GLU A 156 -28.74 6.50 -8.43
N HIS A 157 -28.00 5.74 -7.58
CA HIS A 157 -28.45 5.28 -6.27
C HIS A 157 -27.80 6.08 -5.13
N PRO A 158 -28.27 7.31 -4.80
CA PRO A 158 -27.57 8.24 -3.92
C PRO A 158 -27.40 7.72 -2.48
N GLY A 159 -28.36 6.94 -1.97
CA GLY A 159 -28.25 6.32 -0.64
C GLY A 159 -27.14 5.27 -0.57
N ALA A 160 -27.08 4.37 -1.57
CA ALA A 160 -26.00 3.38 -1.66
C ALA A 160 -24.65 4.06 -1.89
N THR A 161 -24.60 5.12 -2.70
CA THR A 161 -23.39 5.94 -2.91
C THR A 161 -22.86 6.49 -1.58
N ALA A 162 -23.73 7.12 -0.79
CA ALA A 162 -23.36 7.66 0.51
C ALA A 162 -22.89 6.57 1.48
N LEU A 163 -23.55 5.41 1.48
CA LEU A 163 -23.17 4.27 2.34
C LEU A 163 -21.76 3.74 1.99
N TRP A 164 -21.50 3.48 0.71
CA TRP A 164 -20.21 2.99 0.26
C TRP A 164 -19.06 3.99 0.54
N PHE A 165 -19.27 5.27 0.28
CA PHE A 165 -18.28 6.29 0.59
C PHE A 165 -18.09 6.50 2.11
N SER A 166 -19.12 6.28 2.93
CA SER A 166 -18.97 6.26 4.39
C SER A 166 -18.09 5.09 4.85
N GLY A 167 -18.30 3.91 4.28
CA GLY A 167 -17.41 2.77 4.49
C GLY A 167 -15.96 3.06 4.05
N ALA A 168 -15.79 3.73 2.90
CA ALA A 168 -14.49 4.16 2.43
C ALA A 168 -13.79 5.12 3.41
N ALA A 169 -14.49 6.14 3.89
CA ALA A 169 -13.98 7.12 4.84
C ALA A 169 -13.63 6.49 6.20
N LEU A 170 -14.39 5.46 6.63
CA LEU A 170 -14.10 4.69 7.84
C LEU A 170 -13.01 3.63 7.64
N ALA A 171 -12.71 3.24 6.40
CA ALA A 171 -11.54 2.41 6.09
C ALA A 171 -10.25 3.24 6.10
N LYS A 172 -10.27 4.42 5.47
CA LYS A 172 -9.17 5.37 5.45
C LYS A 172 -9.68 6.80 5.29
N GLU A 173 -9.20 7.72 6.09
CA GLU A 173 -9.62 9.14 6.11
C GLU A 173 -9.49 9.83 4.74
N THR A 174 -8.43 9.51 3.98
CA THR A 174 -8.19 10.12 2.66
C THR A 174 -9.21 9.67 1.60
N ALA A 175 -9.99 8.63 1.87
CA ALA A 175 -11.05 8.19 0.96
C ALA A 175 -12.20 9.21 0.84
N ILE A 176 -12.31 10.15 1.78
CA ILE A 176 -13.26 11.27 1.70
C ILE A 176 -13.06 12.14 0.45
N LEU A 177 -11.87 12.10 -0.14
CA LEU A 177 -11.54 12.86 -1.35
C LEU A 177 -12.42 12.47 -2.55
N ALA A 178 -12.87 11.22 -2.64
CA ALA A 178 -13.70 10.76 -3.76
C ALA A 178 -15.11 11.41 -3.74
N PRO A 179 -15.91 11.31 -2.66
CA PRO A 179 -17.21 11.97 -2.63
C PRO A 179 -17.10 13.50 -2.65
N LEU A 180 -16.05 14.10 -2.08
CA LEU A 180 -15.82 15.55 -2.19
C LEU A 180 -15.50 15.99 -3.62
N ALA A 181 -14.72 15.21 -4.37
CA ALA A 181 -14.46 15.45 -5.79
C ALA A 181 -15.74 15.41 -6.62
N LEU A 182 -16.60 14.42 -6.37
CA LEU A 182 -17.91 14.32 -7.04
C LEU A 182 -18.85 15.47 -6.65
N PHE A 183 -18.88 15.85 -5.38
CA PHE A 183 -19.67 16.99 -4.92
C PHE A 183 -19.23 18.30 -5.59
N ALA A 184 -17.92 18.53 -5.66
CA ALA A 184 -17.35 19.69 -6.35
C ALA A 184 -17.69 19.67 -7.85
N TRP A 185 -17.57 18.51 -8.49
CA TRP A 185 -17.93 18.31 -9.90
C TRP A 185 -19.41 18.60 -10.17
N GLU A 186 -20.34 18.01 -9.40
CA GLU A 186 -21.77 18.23 -9.54
C GLU A 186 -22.15 19.69 -9.26
N SER A 187 -21.48 20.34 -8.32
CA SER A 187 -21.69 21.76 -8.03
C SER A 187 -21.21 22.65 -9.16
N CYS A 188 -20.06 22.36 -9.76
CA CYS A 188 -19.55 23.06 -10.94
C CYS A 188 -20.51 22.91 -12.13
N ARG A 189 -21.00 21.69 -12.38
CA ARG A 189 -21.98 21.41 -13.45
C ARG A 189 -23.29 22.19 -13.25
N ALA A 190 -23.77 22.25 -12.02
CA ALA A 190 -24.98 23.02 -11.70
C ALA A 190 -24.80 24.52 -12.00
N LEU A 191 -23.61 25.09 -11.66
CA LEU A 191 -23.28 26.47 -12.01
C LEU A 191 -23.19 26.70 -13.51
N LEU A 192 -22.64 25.75 -14.26
CA LEU A 192 -22.52 25.81 -15.72
C LEU A 192 -23.82 25.39 -16.43
N ARG A 193 -24.91 25.08 -15.73
CA ARG A 193 -26.21 24.59 -16.25
C ARG A 193 -26.07 23.34 -17.14
N LEU A 194 -25.05 22.51 -16.90
CA LEU A 194 -24.89 21.26 -17.62
C LEU A 194 -25.77 20.16 -17.01
N ARG A 195 -26.07 19.13 -17.80
CA ARG A 195 -26.88 17.99 -17.34
C ARG A 195 -26.16 17.24 -16.21
N SER A 196 -26.83 16.91 -15.12
CA SER A 196 -26.30 16.16 -13.98
C SER A 196 -26.54 14.65 -14.13
N LEU A 197 -25.62 13.82 -13.63
CA LEU A 197 -25.84 12.38 -13.46
C LEU A 197 -26.84 12.08 -12.34
N GLN A 198 -26.98 13.00 -11.38
CA GLN A 198 -27.93 12.88 -10.28
C GLN A 198 -29.28 13.52 -10.71
N SER A 199 -30.34 12.74 -10.65
CA SER A 199 -31.69 13.17 -11.06
C SER A 199 -32.29 14.30 -10.22
N SER A 200 -31.80 14.53 -9.02
CA SER A 200 -32.26 15.56 -8.09
C SER A 200 -31.10 16.45 -7.62
N GLY A 201 -31.27 17.77 -7.69
CA GLY A 201 -30.33 18.73 -7.17
C GLY A 201 -30.02 18.56 -5.66
N ARG A 202 -30.91 17.89 -4.91
CA ARG A 202 -30.71 17.53 -3.50
C ARG A 202 -29.81 16.31 -3.31
N ALA A 203 -29.81 15.39 -4.28
CA ALA A 203 -29.01 14.14 -4.17
C ALA A 203 -27.50 14.38 -4.07
N LYS A 204 -26.97 15.47 -4.65
CA LYS A 204 -25.55 15.83 -4.52
C LYS A 204 -25.11 16.06 -3.07
N PHE A 205 -26.01 16.54 -2.19
CA PHE A 205 -25.66 16.78 -0.78
C PHE A 205 -25.44 15.47 0.00
N LEU A 206 -25.98 14.33 -0.49
CA LEU A 206 -25.71 13.02 0.10
C LEU A 206 -24.25 12.60 -0.10
N LEU A 207 -23.53 13.20 -1.06
CA LEU A 207 -22.07 13.02 -1.19
C LEU A 207 -21.28 13.63 -0.02
N LEU A 208 -21.87 14.51 0.78
CA LEU A 208 -21.27 15.04 2.00
C LEU A 208 -21.55 14.17 3.24
N LEU A 209 -22.50 13.22 3.16
CA LEU A 209 -22.86 12.36 4.28
C LEU A 209 -21.67 11.58 4.88
N PRO A 210 -20.68 11.10 4.08
CA PRO A 210 -19.50 10.43 4.59
C PRO A 210 -18.62 11.26 5.54
N LEU A 211 -18.77 12.59 5.53
CA LEU A 211 -18.11 13.46 6.52
C LEU A 211 -18.61 13.20 7.94
N ILE A 212 -19.88 12.82 8.12
CA ILE A 212 -20.46 12.61 9.46
C ILE A 212 -19.73 11.52 10.23
N PRO A 213 -19.65 10.26 9.73
CA PRO A 213 -18.94 9.21 10.46
C PRO A 213 -17.45 9.49 10.59
N LEU A 214 -16.82 10.15 9.61
CA LEU A 214 -15.41 10.53 9.70
C LEU A 214 -15.17 11.59 10.79
N MET A 215 -15.99 12.61 10.86
CA MET A 215 -15.90 13.64 11.89
C MET A 215 -16.23 13.08 13.27
N ALA A 216 -17.20 12.16 13.38
CA ALA A 216 -17.49 11.46 14.61
C ALA A 216 -16.27 10.65 15.09
N TRP A 217 -15.56 9.98 14.17
CA TRP A 217 -14.30 9.29 14.50
C TRP A 217 -13.23 10.26 15.01
N TYR A 218 -13.01 11.38 14.34
CA TYR A 218 -12.00 12.36 14.78
C TYR A 218 -12.37 13.02 16.10
N ALA A 219 -13.64 13.30 16.35
CA ALA A 219 -14.10 13.77 17.65
C ALA A 219 -13.83 12.74 18.74
N PHE A 220 -14.21 11.47 18.51
CA PHE A 220 -13.91 10.37 19.43
C PHE A 220 -12.42 10.25 19.72
N HIS A 221 -11.58 10.27 18.68
CA HIS A 221 -10.13 10.19 18.79
C HIS A 221 -9.56 11.35 19.62
N TYR A 222 -10.02 12.57 19.34
CA TYR A 222 -9.60 13.78 20.08
C TYR A 222 -9.94 13.71 21.57
N PHE A 223 -11.15 13.29 21.91
CA PHE A 223 -11.55 13.15 23.32
C PHE A 223 -10.74 12.11 24.08
N HIS A 224 -10.18 11.10 23.40
CA HIS A 224 -9.39 10.05 24.05
C HIS A 224 -7.88 10.30 24.05
N THR A 225 -7.37 11.07 23.10
CA THR A 225 -5.91 11.25 22.90
C THR A 225 -5.44 12.70 23.03
N GLY A 226 -6.34 13.67 22.94
CA GLY A 226 -6.01 15.10 22.84
C GLY A 226 -5.51 15.54 21.45
N TYR A 227 -5.44 14.63 20.47
CA TYR A 227 -4.97 14.92 19.11
C TYR A 227 -6.04 14.59 18.08
N ILE A 228 -6.21 15.45 17.05
CA ILE A 228 -7.19 15.22 15.96
C ILE A 228 -6.62 14.24 14.93
N PHE A 229 -5.42 14.52 14.42
CA PHE A 229 -4.83 13.81 13.26
C PHE A 229 -3.68 12.87 13.65
N GLY A 230 -3.86 12.09 14.70
CA GLY A 230 -2.84 11.20 15.22
C GLY A 230 -1.86 11.89 16.17
N ASN A 231 -0.79 11.19 16.52
CA ASN A 231 0.24 11.75 17.39
C ASN A 231 1.00 12.91 16.71
N PRO A 232 1.65 13.82 17.47
CA PRO A 232 2.31 15.01 16.92
C PRO A 232 3.40 14.69 15.88
N GLU A 233 4.12 13.59 16.03
CA GLU A 233 5.16 13.17 15.09
C GLU A 233 4.56 12.73 13.75
N PHE A 234 3.50 11.94 13.79
CA PHE A 234 2.75 11.53 12.60
C PHE A 234 2.21 12.75 11.84
N PHE A 235 1.63 13.73 12.55
CA PHE A 235 1.11 14.94 11.95
C PHE A 235 2.22 15.80 11.34
N ARG A 236 3.33 15.98 12.05
CA ARG A 236 4.50 16.71 11.55
C ARG A 236 5.03 16.11 10.26
N TYR A 237 5.21 14.79 10.25
CA TYR A 237 5.77 14.06 9.10
C TYR A 237 4.82 14.10 7.88
N ASN A 238 3.53 13.88 8.07
CA ASN A 238 2.58 13.71 6.97
C ASN A 238 1.92 15.00 6.48
N VAL A 239 1.98 16.08 7.26
CA VAL A 239 1.31 17.35 6.94
C VAL A 239 2.27 18.52 7.01
N GLN A 240 2.86 18.83 8.16
CA GLN A 240 3.66 20.04 8.32
C GLN A 240 4.92 20.04 7.44
N ALA A 241 5.67 18.93 7.42
CA ALA A 241 6.89 18.81 6.62
C ALA A 241 6.63 18.77 5.10
N THR A 242 5.36 18.68 4.68
CA THR A 242 5.00 18.55 3.27
C THR A 242 4.64 19.87 2.57
N LEU A 243 4.40 20.93 3.31
CA LEU A 243 3.83 22.20 2.80
C LEU A 243 4.83 23.15 2.12
N HIS A 244 5.91 22.64 1.54
CA HIS A 244 6.85 23.46 0.77
C HIS A 244 6.48 23.45 -0.73
N PRO A 245 6.35 24.60 -1.44
CA PRO A 245 5.86 24.66 -2.82
C PRO A 245 6.65 23.76 -3.79
N LEU A 246 7.99 23.80 -3.73
CA LEU A 246 8.82 22.93 -4.58
C LEU A 246 8.62 21.44 -4.26
N ARG A 247 8.46 21.08 -3.00
CA ARG A 247 8.15 19.69 -2.62
C ARG A 247 6.79 19.26 -3.18
N ILE A 248 5.77 20.11 -3.10
CA ILE A 248 4.45 19.83 -3.67
C ILE A 248 4.54 19.63 -5.19
N LEU A 249 5.28 20.48 -5.90
CA LEU A 249 5.50 20.33 -7.34
C LEU A 249 6.20 19.00 -7.67
N LEU A 250 7.28 18.66 -6.95
CA LEU A 250 7.99 17.40 -7.15
C LEU A 250 7.10 16.20 -6.82
N ALA A 251 6.33 16.27 -5.73
CA ALA A 251 5.38 15.24 -5.37
C ALA A 251 4.27 15.10 -6.43
N LEU A 252 3.76 16.19 -6.98
CA LEU A 252 2.78 16.18 -8.07
C LEU A 252 3.32 15.43 -9.30
N LEU A 253 4.56 15.70 -9.71
CA LEU A 253 5.20 14.98 -10.82
C LEU A 253 5.35 13.49 -10.53
N ILE A 254 5.73 13.14 -9.30
CA ILE A 254 5.81 11.72 -8.88
C ILE A 254 4.40 11.08 -8.89
N ARG A 255 3.37 11.77 -8.40
CA ARG A 255 1.98 11.25 -8.40
C ARG A 255 1.43 11.07 -9.82
N LEU A 256 1.71 11.99 -10.73
CA LEU A 256 1.39 11.83 -12.15
C LEU A 256 2.09 10.59 -12.74
N TRP A 257 3.39 10.42 -12.46
CA TRP A 257 4.12 9.22 -12.86
C TRP A 257 3.52 7.94 -12.24
N GLN A 258 3.21 7.94 -10.95
CA GLN A 258 2.60 6.80 -10.28
C GLN A 258 1.22 6.45 -10.85
N THR A 259 0.44 7.45 -11.26
CA THR A 259 -0.91 7.26 -11.81
C THR A 259 -0.92 6.74 -13.24
N PHE A 260 0.07 7.13 -14.07
CA PHE A 260 0.04 6.87 -15.51
C PHE A 260 1.21 6.05 -16.03
N GLY A 261 2.29 5.87 -15.27
CA GLY A 261 3.51 5.26 -15.79
C GLY A 261 4.13 4.15 -14.95
N TYR A 262 3.80 4.09 -13.68
CA TYR A 262 4.50 3.29 -12.69
C TYR A 262 4.34 1.78 -12.90
N LEU A 263 5.43 1.01 -12.74
CA LEU A 263 5.45 -0.46 -12.81
C LEU A 263 4.73 -1.05 -14.04
N GLY A 264 5.02 -0.48 -15.21
CA GLY A 264 4.49 -0.96 -16.48
C GLY A 264 3.15 -0.34 -16.90
N LEU A 265 2.52 0.49 -16.06
CA LEU A 265 1.26 1.17 -16.39
C LEU A 265 1.41 2.10 -17.61
N SER A 266 2.64 2.60 -17.87
CA SER A 266 2.97 3.39 -19.08
C SER A 266 2.63 2.66 -20.38
N LEU A 267 2.76 1.34 -20.45
CA LEU A 267 2.41 0.56 -21.64
C LEU A 267 0.93 0.69 -21.97
N LEU A 268 0.08 0.61 -20.94
CA LEU A 268 -1.37 0.75 -21.08
C LEU A 268 -1.76 2.18 -21.45
N THR A 269 -1.23 3.17 -20.75
CA THR A 269 -1.58 4.58 -20.95
C THR A 269 -1.09 5.10 -22.30
N LEU A 270 0.15 4.78 -22.70
CA LEU A 270 0.68 5.13 -24.02
C LEU A 270 -0.07 4.40 -25.12
N GLY A 271 -0.37 3.10 -24.94
CA GLY A 271 -1.18 2.33 -25.88
C GLY A 271 -2.55 2.97 -26.11
N ALA A 272 -3.22 3.42 -25.03
CA ALA A 272 -4.49 4.13 -25.12
C ALA A 272 -4.35 5.49 -25.82
N LEU A 273 -3.31 6.27 -25.52
CA LEU A 273 -3.03 7.55 -26.18
C LEU A 273 -2.79 7.37 -27.69
N PHE A 274 -1.99 6.37 -28.10
CA PHE A 274 -1.79 6.07 -29.53
C PHE A 274 -3.08 5.61 -30.20
N ALA A 275 -3.93 4.85 -29.51
CA ALA A 275 -5.23 4.46 -30.04
C ALA A 275 -6.15 5.67 -30.28
N MET A 276 -6.02 6.77 -29.54
CA MET A 276 -6.84 7.97 -29.74
C MET A 276 -6.62 8.64 -31.10
N TRP A 277 -5.50 8.43 -31.75
CA TRP A 277 -5.24 8.94 -33.11
C TRP A 277 -5.99 8.15 -34.21
N ARG A 278 -6.60 7.01 -33.87
CA ARG A 278 -7.37 6.18 -34.79
C ARG A 278 -8.87 6.45 -34.65
N PRO A 279 -9.64 6.33 -35.74
CA PRO A 279 -11.10 6.41 -35.65
C PRO A 279 -11.64 5.25 -34.80
N PRO A 280 -12.84 5.38 -34.23
CA PRO A 280 -13.52 4.28 -33.57
C PRO A 280 -13.75 3.10 -34.52
N LEU A 281 -13.65 1.88 -33.99
CA LEU A 281 -14.03 0.68 -34.72
C LEU A 281 -15.55 0.64 -34.88
N GLN A 282 -15.98 0.01 -35.97
CA GLN A 282 -17.40 -0.22 -36.25
C GLN A 282 -17.72 -1.69 -36.09
N ASP A 283 -18.81 -1.98 -35.40
CA ASP A 283 -19.44 -3.30 -35.29
C ASP A 283 -20.85 -3.17 -35.86
N ASP A 284 -21.21 -4.03 -36.83
CA ASP A 284 -22.51 -4.00 -37.52
C ASP A 284 -22.94 -2.63 -38.06
N GLY A 285 -21.97 -1.85 -38.57
CA GLY A 285 -22.19 -0.53 -39.15
C GLY A 285 -22.34 0.62 -38.12
N ALA A 286 -22.25 0.34 -36.83
CA ALA A 286 -22.28 1.36 -35.76
C ALA A 286 -20.89 1.47 -35.09
N GLU A 287 -20.51 2.70 -34.71
CA GLU A 287 -19.28 2.93 -33.92
C GLU A 287 -19.40 2.25 -32.55
N ARG A 288 -18.32 1.59 -32.13
CA ARG A 288 -18.22 1.10 -30.74
C ARG A 288 -18.48 2.23 -29.75
N PRO A 289 -19.34 2.00 -28.75
CA PRO A 289 -19.73 3.04 -27.80
C PRO A 289 -18.53 3.51 -26.97
N ARG A 290 -18.56 4.76 -26.55
CA ARG A 290 -17.64 5.32 -25.57
C ARG A 290 -18.28 5.37 -24.18
N ILE A 291 -17.49 5.40 -23.14
CA ILE A 291 -17.93 5.84 -21.81
C ILE A 291 -18.55 7.23 -21.98
N SER A 292 -19.72 7.48 -21.40
CA SER A 292 -20.37 8.79 -21.52
C SER A 292 -19.46 9.91 -21.03
N LEU A 293 -19.49 11.08 -21.65
CA LEU A 293 -18.62 12.21 -21.23
C LEU A 293 -18.87 12.61 -19.78
N GLU A 294 -20.10 12.51 -19.33
CA GLU A 294 -20.48 12.81 -17.95
C GLU A 294 -19.76 11.91 -16.96
N VAL A 295 -19.71 10.60 -17.24
CA VAL A 295 -18.97 9.63 -16.42
C VAL A 295 -17.46 9.87 -16.54
N GLN A 296 -16.94 10.10 -17.76
CA GLN A 296 -15.50 10.37 -17.93
C GLN A 296 -15.05 11.56 -17.09
N TYR A 297 -15.80 12.67 -17.09
CA TYR A 297 -15.48 13.85 -16.28
C TYR A 297 -15.60 13.59 -14.78
N ALA A 298 -16.59 12.82 -14.35
CA ALA A 298 -16.72 12.43 -12.94
C ALA A 298 -15.51 11.59 -12.47
N LEU A 299 -15.09 10.58 -13.27
CA LEU A 299 -13.90 9.79 -12.96
C LEU A 299 -12.63 10.65 -12.98
N LEU A 300 -12.50 11.54 -13.97
CA LEU A 300 -11.37 12.46 -14.07
C LEU A 300 -11.30 13.42 -12.87
N ALA A 301 -12.44 13.92 -12.39
CA ALA A 301 -12.49 14.76 -11.19
C ALA A 301 -11.94 14.02 -9.97
N VAL A 302 -12.33 12.75 -9.76
CA VAL A 302 -11.81 11.92 -8.67
C VAL A 302 -10.31 11.69 -8.83
N ILE A 303 -9.83 11.32 -10.04
CA ILE A 303 -8.40 11.11 -10.32
C ILE A 303 -7.60 12.39 -10.04
N ALA A 304 -8.05 13.54 -10.55
CA ALA A 304 -7.36 14.82 -10.41
C ALA A 304 -7.27 15.28 -8.95
N VAL A 305 -8.38 15.16 -8.19
CA VAL A 305 -8.41 15.52 -6.77
C VAL A 305 -7.49 14.62 -5.94
N TYR A 306 -7.47 13.29 -6.22
CA TYR A 306 -6.54 12.39 -5.55
C TYR A 306 -5.08 12.73 -5.85
N ILE A 307 -4.72 12.94 -7.10
CA ILE A 307 -3.36 13.33 -7.49
C ILE A 307 -2.94 14.62 -6.78
N ALA A 308 -3.78 15.65 -6.82
CA ALA A 308 -3.51 16.95 -6.21
C ALA A 308 -3.41 16.86 -4.67
N ALA A 309 -4.37 16.20 -4.02
CA ALA A 309 -4.37 16.04 -2.57
C ALA A 309 -3.18 15.21 -2.08
N MET A 310 -2.86 14.09 -2.76
CA MET A 310 -1.73 13.24 -2.39
C MET A 310 -0.37 13.88 -2.75
N ALA A 311 -0.32 14.92 -3.57
CA ALA A 311 0.88 15.73 -3.77
C ALA A 311 1.14 16.67 -2.58
N VAL A 312 0.07 17.12 -1.91
CA VAL A 312 0.15 17.99 -0.72
C VAL A 312 0.34 17.16 0.56
N LEU A 313 -0.42 16.07 0.70
CA LEU A 313 -0.45 15.22 1.89
C LEU A 313 0.48 14.01 1.76
N GLY A 314 0.94 13.50 2.91
CA GLY A 314 1.75 12.28 3.00
C GLY A 314 3.26 12.55 2.93
N GLY A 315 3.98 12.27 4.01
CA GLY A 315 5.44 12.36 4.09
C GLY A 315 6.11 11.40 3.11
N ALA A 316 5.72 10.14 3.16
CA ALA A 316 6.11 9.14 2.17
C ALA A 316 5.22 9.22 0.91
N VAL A 317 5.85 9.21 -0.27
CA VAL A 317 5.16 9.25 -1.55
C VAL A 317 4.89 7.82 -2.04
N LEU A 318 4.11 7.04 -1.26
CA LEU A 318 3.82 5.63 -1.53
C LEU A 318 2.78 5.47 -2.65
N ALA A 319 3.02 4.52 -3.57
CA ALA A 319 2.13 4.29 -4.72
C ALA A 319 0.76 3.74 -4.30
N ARG A 320 0.69 2.97 -3.19
CA ARG A 320 -0.58 2.45 -2.65
C ARG A 320 -1.63 3.52 -2.33
N TYR A 321 -1.21 4.76 -2.04
CA TYR A 321 -2.15 5.86 -1.78
C TYR A 321 -3.00 6.24 -3.01
N LEU A 322 -2.58 5.80 -4.20
CA LEU A 322 -3.30 6.01 -5.46
C LEU A 322 -4.13 4.80 -5.90
N LEU A 323 -4.17 3.70 -5.12
CA LEU A 323 -5.03 2.54 -5.40
C LEU A 323 -6.51 2.91 -5.67
N PRO A 324 -7.10 3.92 -5.02
CA PRO A 324 -8.45 4.34 -5.34
C PRO A 324 -8.67 4.79 -6.79
N VAL A 325 -7.63 5.30 -7.46
CA VAL A 325 -7.76 5.86 -8.80
C VAL A 325 -7.14 5.02 -9.90
N ILE A 326 -6.21 4.12 -9.59
CA ILE A 326 -5.57 3.24 -10.58
C ILE A 326 -6.58 2.39 -11.36
N PRO A 327 -7.58 1.72 -10.74
CA PRO A 327 -8.59 0.99 -11.49
C PRO A 327 -9.39 1.87 -12.46
N LEU A 328 -9.62 3.14 -12.12
CA LEU A 328 -10.35 4.08 -12.97
C LEU A 328 -9.54 4.41 -14.23
N VAL A 329 -8.21 4.63 -14.07
CA VAL A 329 -7.29 4.82 -15.20
C VAL A 329 -7.27 3.57 -16.09
N ILE A 330 -7.18 2.37 -15.51
CA ILE A 330 -7.20 1.10 -16.24
C ILE A 330 -8.49 0.96 -17.04
N ILE A 331 -9.66 1.21 -16.44
CA ILE A 331 -10.97 1.13 -17.12
C ILE A 331 -11.03 2.09 -18.33
N VAL A 332 -10.62 3.34 -18.14
CA VAL A 332 -10.64 4.35 -19.23
C VAL A 332 -9.68 3.97 -20.35
N CYS A 333 -8.48 3.54 -20.03
CA CYS A 333 -7.49 3.13 -21.02
C CYS A 333 -7.93 1.89 -21.80
N ILE A 334 -8.42 0.86 -21.14
CA ILE A 334 -8.89 -0.38 -21.77
C ILE A 334 -10.14 -0.10 -22.64
N SER A 335 -11.08 0.70 -22.14
CA SER A 335 -12.24 1.12 -22.93
C SER A 335 -11.83 1.88 -24.20
N THR A 336 -10.79 2.73 -24.11
CA THR A 336 -10.26 3.45 -25.27
C THR A 336 -9.60 2.50 -26.27
N LEU A 337 -8.78 1.55 -25.79
CA LEU A 337 -8.17 0.51 -26.63
C LEU A 337 -9.22 -0.35 -27.31
N TRP A 338 -10.18 -0.87 -26.55
CA TRP A 338 -11.30 -1.68 -27.08
C TRP A 338 -12.05 -0.95 -28.20
N ARG A 339 -12.32 0.33 -28.00
CA ARG A 339 -13.06 1.14 -28.96
C ARG A 339 -12.29 1.42 -30.25
N ARG A 340 -10.94 1.53 -30.23
CA ARG A 340 -10.15 2.11 -31.31
C ARG A 340 -9.05 1.21 -31.89
N ALA A 341 -8.67 0.15 -31.21
CA ALA A 341 -7.59 -0.73 -31.62
C ALA A 341 -8.10 -2.13 -31.98
N ARG A 342 -7.88 -2.58 -33.22
CA ARG A 342 -8.26 -3.95 -33.61
C ARG A 342 -7.56 -5.01 -32.79
N LEU A 343 -6.30 -4.80 -32.45
CA LEU A 343 -5.46 -5.71 -31.65
C LEU A 343 -5.45 -5.34 -30.16
N TRP A 344 -6.55 -4.79 -29.63
CA TRP A 344 -6.62 -4.36 -28.24
C TRP A 344 -6.34 -5.50 -27.24
N LEU A 345 -6.77 -6.73 -27.51
CA LEU A 345 -6.47 -7.90 -26.67
C LEU A 345 -4.97 -8.19 -26.63
N ALA A 346 -4.27 -8.09 -27.75
CA ALA A 346 -2.81 -8.28 -27.78
C ALA A 346 -2.10 -7.21 -26.91
N VAL A 347 -2.53 -5.95 -26.99
CA VAL A 347 -2.01 -4.89 -26.13
C VAL A 347 -2.28 -5.20 -24.65
N VAL A 348 -3.51 -5.58 -24.30
CA VAL A 348 -3.88 -5.98 -22.92
C VAL A 348 -3.04 -7.18 -22.45
N THR A 349 -2.81 -8.16 -23.30
CA THR A 349 -1.95 -9.32 -22.97
C THR A 349 -0.51 -8.89 -22.68
N VAL A 350 0.07 -8.01 -23.52
CA VAL A 350 1.42 -7.46 -23.28
C VAL A 350 1.49 -6.70 -21.96
N VAL A 351 0.47 -5.87 -21.65
CA VAL A 351 0.38 -5.15 -20.37
C VAL A 351 0.28 -6.13 -19.19
N ALA A 352 -0.57 -7.14 -19.28
CA ALA A 352 -0.71 -8.18 -18.25
C ALA A 352 0.61 -8.92 -17.99
N LEU A 353 1.33 -9.29 -19.05
CA LEU A 353 2.65 -9.91 -18.94
C LEU A 353 3.68 -8.97 -18.33
N ALA A 354 3.66 -7.68 -18.68
CA ALA A 354 4.53 -6.67 -18.07
C ALA A 354 4.23 -6.47 -16.58
N PHE A 355 2.97 -6.54 -16.16
CA PHE A 355 2.59 -6.48 -14.75
C PHE A 355 3.09 -7.72 -14.00
N ILE A 356 2.91 -8.93 -14.54
CA ILE A 356 3.45 -10.17 -13.96
C ILE A 356 4.98 -10.10 -13.85
N TRP A 357 5.66 -9.58 -14.88
CA TRP A 357 7.10 -9.34 -14.83
C TRP A 357 7.48 -8.38 -13.69
N GLY A 358 6.72 -7.30 -13.53
CA GLY A 358 6.89 -6.33 -12.46
C GLY A 358 6.72 -6.87 -11.04
N TRP A 359 6.08 -8.03 -10.84
CA TRP A 359 6.03 -8.70 -9.55
C TRP A 359 7.41 -9.15 -9.06
N PHE A 360 8.26 -9.59 -9.98
CA PHE A 360 9.52 -10.28 -9.68
C PHE A 360 10.76 -9.42 -9.94
N VAL A 361 10.65 -8.45 -10.85
CA VAL A 361 11.76 -7.63 -11.28
C VAL A 361 11.63 -6.23 -10.71
N ASN A 362 12.64 -5.83 -9.92
CA ASN A 362 12.70 -4.51 -9.36
C ASN A 362 12.96 -3.47 -10.46
N PRO A 363 12.25 -2.33 -10.46
CA PRO A 363 12.42 -1.30 -11.47
C PRO A 363 13.79 -0.61 -11.34
N PRO A 364 14.30 0.03 -12.42
CA PRO A 364 15.57 0.74 -12.40
C PRO A 364 15.51 2.13 -11.72
N TYR A 365 14.48 2.36 -10.90
CA TYR A 365 14.28 3.58 -10.12
C TYR A 365 13.89 3.25 -8.68
N GLY A 366 13.98 4.23 -7.78
CA GLY A 366 13.58 4.05 -6.37
C GLY A 366 12.08 3.75 -6.26
N PHE A 367 11.73 2.72 -5.47
CA PHE A 367 10.35 2.30 -5.21
C PHE A 367 10.25 1.74 -3.80
N SER A 368 9.03 1.64 -3.27
CA SER A 368 8.79 0.98 -2.00
C SER A 368 8.75 -0.54 -2.16
N PRO A 369 9.42 -1.33 -1.31
CA PRO A 369 9.39 -2.80 -1.40
C PRO A 369 7.98 -3.41 -1.41
N GLU A 370 6.99 -2.71 -0.87
CA GLU A 370 5.58 -3.13 -0.85
C GLU A 370 4.83 -2.94 -2.18
N ASP A 371 5.47 -2.34 -3.19
CA ASP A 371 4.87 -2.10 -4.51
C ASP A 371 4.99 -3.31 -5.44
N ASN A 372 5.84 -4.29 -5.09
CA ASN A 372 5.97 -5.59 -5.77
C ASN A 372 6.38 -6.70 -4.77
N LEU A 373 6.79 -7.88 -5.23
CA LEU A 373 7.20 -8.98 -4.35
C LEU A 373 8.56 -8.76 -3.63
N ALA A 374 9.18 -7.60 -3.71
CA ALA A 374 10.36 -7.26 -2.93
C ALA A 374 10.09 -7.28 -1.41
N TYR A 375 8.85 -6.99 -0.97
CA TYR A 375 8.47 -7.13 0.44
C TYR A 375 8.62 -8.57 0.97
N ARG A 376 8.37 -9.58 0.12
CA ARG A 376 8.60 -10.99 0.45
C ARG A 376 10.08 -11.27 0.70
N ASP A 377 10.96 -10.67 -0.10
CA ASP A 377 12.41 -10.84 0.06
C ASP A 377 12.89 -10.15 1.33
N TYR A 378 12.35 -8.96 1.66
CA TYR A 378 12.57 -8.28 2.94
C TYR A 378 12.19 -9.19 4.13
N ILE A 379 10.96 -9.69 4.16
CA ILE A 379 10.47 -10.56 5.24
C ILE A 379 11.39 -11.78 5.40
N ARG A 380 11.79 -12.43 4.31
CA ARG A 380 12.68 -13.61 4.38
C ARG A 380 14.08 -13.31 4.86
N LEU A 381 14.63 -12.13 4.50
CA LEU A 381 15.91 -11.66 5.03
C LEU A 381 15.83 -11.47 6.55
N HIS A 382 14.80 -10.79 7.03
CA HIS A 382 14.58 -10.54 8.45
C HIS A 382 14.35 -11.85 9.22
N GLN A 383 13.46 -12.74 8.75
CA GLN A 383 13.22 -14.03 9.39
C GLN A 383 14.52 -14.84 9.60
N ARG A 384 15.39 -14.88 8.58
CA ARG A 384 16.65 -15.63 8.69
C ARG A 384 17.64 -14.97 9.65
N ALA A 385 17.78 -13.64 9.57
CA ALA A 385 18.69 -12.91 10.46
C ALA A 385 18.23 -12.97 11.92
N GLU A 386 16.92 -12.85 12.16
CA GLU A 386 16.34 -12.88 13.51
C GLU A 386 16.32 -14.30 14.08
N SER A 387 16.07 -15.33 13.26
CA SER A 387 16.27 -16.73 13.69
C SER A 387 17.73 -17.02 14.04
N PHE A 388 18.68 -16.45 13.28
CA PHE A 388 20.12 -16.54 13.62
C PHE A 388 20.41 -15.85 14.96
N LEU A 389 19.85 -14.67 15.21
CA LEU A 389 20.00 -13.95 16.47
C LEU A 389 19.40 -14.74 17.64
N GLU A 390 18.17 -15.23 17.50
CA GLU A 390 17.48 -16.00 18.54
C GLU A 390 18.23 -17.29 18.89
N ALA A 391 18.79 -17.99 17.89
CA ALA A 391 19.54 -19.23 18.11
C ALA A 391 20.92 -18.99 18.73
N ARG A 392 21.62 -17.93 18.32
CA ARG A 392 23.03 -17.73 18.70
C ARG A 392 23.22 -16.74 19.86
N TYR A 393 22.28 -15.79 20.02
CA TYR A 393 22.37 -14.69 20.98
C TYR A 393 21.07 -14.45 21.75
N PRO A 394 20.43 -15.49 22.33
CA PRO A 394 19.07 -15.41 22.90
C PRO A 394 18.94 -14.39 24.06
N MET A 395 20.04 -14.07 24.73
CA MET A 395 20.07 -13.14 25.87
C MET A 395 20.72 -11.79 25.54
N ALA A 396 21.16 -11.60 24.30
CA ALA A 396 21.84 -10.38 23.89
C ALA A 396 20.86 -9.19 23.79
N ARG A 397 21.41 -8.00 24.02
CA ARG A 397 20.76 -6.74 23.72
C ARG A 397 21.11 -6.38 22.27
N VAL A 398 20.09 -6.26 21.42
CA VAL A 398 20.23 -6.05 19.98
C VAL A 398 20.03 -4.58 19.66
N LEU A 399 21.07 -3.91 19.12
CA LEU A 399 20.93 -2.58 18.52
C LEU A 399 20.25 -2.73 17.17
N THR A 400 19.14 -2.03 16.95
CA THR A 400 18.47 -2.00 15.65
C THR A 400 17.55 -0.78 15.51
N ALA A 401 16.97 -0.60 14.33
CA ALA A 401 15.96 0.43 14.05
C ALA A 401 14.57 -0.21 13.83
N TRP A 402 13.54 0.62 13.80
CA TRP A 402 12.21 0.21 13.38
C TRP A 402 12.22 -0.19 11.88
N PRO A 403 11.49 -1.24 11.44
CA PRO A 403 10.53 -2.06 12.19
C PRO A 403 11.14 -3.28 12.92
N ALA A 404 12.42 -3.62 12.73
CA ALA A 404 13.02 -4.79 13.37
C ALA A 404 13.01 -4.73 14.92
N SER A 405 12.97 -3.52 15.50
CA SER A 405 12.76 -3.36 16.94
C SER A 405 11.43 -3.97 17.41
N ASP A 406 10.36 -3.81 16.63
CA ASP A 406 9.06 -4.42 16.90
C ASP A 406 9.06 -5.91 16.58
N GLU A 407 9.67 -6.33 15.48
CA GLU A 407 9.80 -7.71 15.04
C GLU A 407 10.47 -8.58 16.11
N LEU A 408 11.57 -8.09 16.70
CA LEU A 408 12.34 -8.77 17.76
C LEU A 408 11.64 -8.77 19.13
N THR A 409 10.84 -7.75 19.45
CA THR A 409 10.21 -7.62 20.77
C THR A 409 8.82 -8.23 20.85
N ARG A 410 8.18 -8.51 19.70
CA ARG A 410 6.77 -8.93 19.60
C ARG A 410 6.64 -10.27 18.86
N PRO A 411 6.77 -11.42 19.54
CA PRO A 411 6.69 -12.75 18.91
C PRO A 411 5.44 -12.98 18.06
N TYR A 412 4.33 -12.33 18.40
CA TYR A 412 3.09 -12.45 17.63
C TYR A 412 3.18 -11.88 16.20
N LEU A 413 4.24 -11.15 15.86
CA LEU A 413 4.50 -10.70 14.49
C LEU A 413 5.08 -11.80 13.61
N GLY A 414 5.62 -12.91 14.18
CA GLY A 414 6.00 -14.10 13.45
C GLY A 414 7.48 -14.19 13.03
N TYR A 415 8.34 -13.36 13.62
CA TYR A 415 9.78 -13.35 13.32
C TYR A 415 10.60 -14.09 14.36
N VAL A 416 10.28 -13.94 15.64
CA VAL A 416 10.94 -14.61 16.76
C VAL A 416 9.95 -15.41 17.59
N THR A 417 10.42 -16.40 18.34
CA THR A 417 9.57 -17.21 19.22
C THR A 417 9.48 -16.62 20.63
N ARG A 418 10.48 -15.85 21.04
CA ARG A 418 10.57 -15.17 22.34
C ARG A 418 11.01 -13.71 22.16
N PRO A 419 10.49 -12.79 23.01
CA PRO A 419 10.90 -11.40 22.91
C PRO A 419 12.38 -11.24 23.24
N MET A 420 13.11 -10.53 22.39
CA MET A 420 14.50 -10.16 22.60
C MET A 420 14.63 -8.76 23.22
N ARG A 421 15.75 -8.47 23.84
CA ARG A 421 16.08 -7.14 24.37
C ARG A 421 16.59 -6.26 23.23
N VAL A 422 15.99 -5.10 23.02
CA VAL A 422 16.35 -4.19 21.93
C VAL A 422 16.82 -2.84 22.48
N VAL A 423 17.87 -2.31 21.86
CA VAL A 423 18.30 -0.92 21.96
C VAL A 423 17.96 -0.27 20.62
N GLN A 424 17.02 0.65 20.62
CA GLN A 424 16.51 1.23 19.39
C GLN A 424 17.28 2.50 19.01
N ILE A 425 17.65 2.61 17.72
CA ILE A 425 18.10 3.83 17.06
C ILE A 425 17.07 4.27 16.02
N GLU A 426 17.17 5.52 15.58
CA GLU A 426 16.19 6.09 14.66
C GLU A 426 16.31 5.48 13.24
N ASN A 427 17.56 5.34 12.75
CA ASN A 427 17.85 4.83 11.41
C ASN A 427 19.32 4.37 11.30
N PHE A 428 19.72 3.91 10.10
CA PHE A 428 21.09 3.44 9.84
C PHE A 428 21.93 4.46 9.06
N THR A 429 21.76 5.76 9.28
CA THR A 429 22.68 6.77 8.74
C THR A 429 24.05 6.66 9.42
N ALA A 430 25.10 7.13 8.74
CA ALA A 430 26.43 7.16 9.32
C ALA A 430 26.49 7.96 10.64
N GLU A 431 25.73 9.06 10.73
CA GLU A 431 25.62 9.88 11.93
C GLU A 431 25.03 9.10 13.11
N GLN A 432 23.90 8.41 12.90
CA GLN A 432 23.27 7.57 13.93
C GLN A 432 24.16 6.40 14.34
N MET A 433 24.89 5.79 13.39
CA MET A 433 25.81 4.69 13.67
C MET A 433 27.03 5.16 14.46
N ILE A 434 27.54 6.36 14.19
CA ILE A 434 28.63 6.98 14.98
C ILE A 434 28.12 7.30 16.39
N SER A 435 26.96 7.96 16.54
CA SER A 435 26.36 8.25 17.84
C SER A 435 26.11 6.97 18.67
N ALA A 436 25.80 5.84 18.02
CA ALA A 436 25.65 4.56 18.73
C ALA A 436 26.94 4.07 19.39
N THR A 437 28.11 4.55 18.96
CA THR A 437 29.41 4.20 19.61
C THR A 437 29.52 4.77 21.01
N ASP A 438 28.83 5.87 21.34
CA ASP A 438 28.89 6.52 22.65
C ASP A 438 28.23 5.66 23.74
N PHE A 439 27.26 4.81 23.35
CA PHE A 439 26.59 3.87 24.25
C PHE A 439 26.82 2.38 23.89
N ARG A 440 27.98 2.08 23.30
CA ARG A 440 28.40 0.72 22.92
C ARG A 440 28.27 -0.31 24.05
N SER A 441 28.37 0.11 25.31
CA SER A 441 28.16 -0.75 26.47
C SER A 441 26.72 -1.25 26.64
N ASN A 442 25.74 -0.64 25.96
CA ASN A 442 24.32 -0.93 26.14
C ASN A 442 23.80 -2.05 25.22
N PHE A 443 24.57 -2.47 24.23
CA PHE A 443 24.19 -3.56 23.32
C PHE A 443 25.34 -4.53 23.08
N ASP A 444 25.00 -5.75 22.70
CA ASP A 444 25.91 -6.89 22.54
C ASP A 444 26.09 -7.27 21.07
N VAL A 445 25.04 -7.07 20.27
CA VAL A 445 25.00 -7.29 18.82
C VAL A 445 24.21 -6.16 18.15
N ALA A 446 24.45 -5.95 16.86
CA ALA A 446 23.62 -5.04 16.05
C ALA A 446 23.01 -5.79 14.87
N LEU A 447 21.71 -5.59 14.64
CA LEU A 447 20.99 -6.00 13.44
C LEU A 447 20.81 -4.78 12.55
N VAL A 448 21.47 -4.76 11.40
CA VAL A 448 21.38 -3.68 10.41
C VAL A 448 20.81 -4.20 9.11
N PHE A 449 19.98 -3.38 8.45
CA PHE A 449 19.30 -3.77 7.22
C PHE A 449 19.02 -2.57 6.31
N SER A 450 18.78 -2.85 5.03
CA SER A 450 18.37 -1.81 4.09
C SER A 450 16.90 -1.43 4.33
N THR A 451 16.64 -0.16 4.65
CA THR A 451 15.29 0.36 4.86
C THR A 451 14.57 0.68 3.55
N LYS A 452 15.29 0.71 2.43
CA LYS A 452 14.79 1.04 1.11
C LYS A 452 15.58 0.36 0.01
N TYR A 453 14.97 0.29 -1.17
CA TYR A 453 15.65 -0.19 -2.37
C TYR A 453 16.46 0.93 -3.03
N GLU A 454 17.72 0.67 -3.29
CA GLU A 454 18.61 1.58 -4.02
C GLU A 454 18.98 0.98 -5.38
N PRO A 455 18.51 1.56 -6.51
CA PRO A 455 18.84 1.06 -7.84
C PRO A 455 20.31 1.36 -8.19
N ARG A 456 21.05 0.35 -8.64
CA ARG A 456 22.51 0.45 -8.88
C ARG A 456 22.89 1.37 -10.04
N HIS A 457 22.02 1.58 -11.05
CA HIS A 457 22.34 2.23 -12.32
C HIS A 457 21.30 3.24 -12.84
N SER A 458 20.52 3.85 -11.95
CA SER A 458 19.54 4.85 -12.37
C SER A 458 20.22 6.16 -12.79
N LEU A 459 19.85 6.71 -13.95
CA LEU A 459 20.32 8.02 -14.40
C LEU A 459 19.95 9.15 -13.43
N LEU A 460 18.74 9.08 -12.85
CA LEU A 460 18.27 10.05 -11.86
C LEU A 460 19.13 10.01 -10.58
N GLU A 461 19.62 8.83 -10.19
CA GLU A 461 20.47 8.67 -9.01
C GLU A 461 21.87 9.30 -9.19
N ARG A 462 22.30 9.58 -10.43
CA ARG A 462 23.56 10.31 -10.72
C ARG A 462 23.39 11.82 -10.67
N TRP A 463 22.17 12.33 -10.72
CA TRP A 463 21.90 13.76 -10.75
C TRP A 463 21.96 14.36 -9.33
N ARG A 464 23.04 15.13 -9.06
CA ARG A 464 23.32 15.70 -7.72
C ARG A 464 22.19 16.57 -7.16
N THR A 465 21.49 17.32 -8.01
CA THR A 465 20.36 18.16 -7.59
C THR A 465 19.19 17.30 -7.13
N TRP A 466 18.90 16.20 -7.83
CA TRP A 466 17.89 15.22 -7.42
C TRP A 466 18.23 14.60 -6.07
N GLN A 467 19.49 14.24 -5.83
CA GLN A 467 19.92 13.69 -4.53
C GLN A 467 19.68 14.69 -3.39
N ARG A 468 20.06 15.98 -3.60
CA ARG A 468 19.79 17.03 -2.60
C ARG A 468 18.29 17.22 -2.36
N TRP A 469 17.45 17.18 -3.39
CA TRP A 469 16.00 17.32 -3.27
C TRP A 469 15.38 16.12 -2.55
N LYS A 470 15.83 14.89 -2.83
CA LYS A 470 15.37 13.69 -2.11
C LYS A 470 15.64 13.80 -0.62
N THR A 471 16.85 14.18 -0.23
CA THR A 471 17.22 14.36 1.18
C THR A 471 16.40 15.47 1.82
N ARG A 472 16.32 16.64 1.17
CA ARG A 472 15.67 17.82 1.75
C ARG A 472 14.14 17.69 1.87
N PHE A 473 13.48 17.12 0.85
CA PHE A 473 12.02 17.17 0.71
C PHE A 473 11.31 15.84 0.97
N PHE A 474 12.03 14.72 0.93
CA PHE A 474 11.46 13.38 1.09
C PHE A 474 12.15 12.56 2.17
N GLY A 475 13.01 13.18 2.99
CA GLY A 475 13.69 12.51 4.11
C GLY A 475 14.57 11.35 3.67
N TYR A 476 15.08 11.36 2.42
CA TYR A 476 15.93 10.29 1.94
C TYR A 476 17.32 10.35 2.59
N TYR A 477 17.76 9.22 3.10
CA TYR A 477 19.12 8.99 3.60
C TYR A 477 19.65 7.65 3.08
N ARG A 478 20.95 7.42 3.15
CA ARG A 478 21.56 6.12 2.84
C ARG A 478 21.78 5.31 4.09
N ASP A 479 21.38 4.04 4.00
CA ASP A 479 21.67 3.08 5.04
C ASP A 479 23.13 2.65 4.95
N VAL A 480 23.83 2.59 6.10
CA VAL A 480 25.20 2.12 6.19
C VAL A 480 25.22 0.60 5.96
N PRO A 481 25.96 0.09 4.96
CA PRO A 481 25.98 -1.33 4.68
C PRO A 481 26.66 -2.12 5.81
N PRO A 482 26.35 -3.44 5.98
CA PRO A 482 26.77 -4.23 7.13
C PRO A 482 28.27 -4.22 7.45
N ALA A 483 29.11 -4.26 6.41
CA ALA A 483 30.57 -4.21 6.59
C ALA A 483 31.05 -2.86 7.15
N ALA A 484 30.49 -1.75 6.67
CA ALA A 484 30.81 -0.42 7.18
C ALA A 484 30.24 -0.20 8.59
N ALA A 485 29.03 -0.73 8.86
CA ALA A 485 28.45 -0.71 10.21
C ALA A 485 29.35 -1.45 11.22
N ALA A 486 29.89 -2.61 10.83
CA ALA A 486 30.85 -3.36 11.67
C ALA A 486 32.09 -2.54 11.97
N GLN A 487 32.67 -1.83 10.98
CA GLN A 487 33.83 -0.96 11.18
C GLN A 487 33.52 0.22 12.11
N ILE A 488 32.42 0.93 11.90
CA ILE A 488 32.00 2.08 12.72
C ILE A 488 31.77 1.63 14.17
N LEU A 489 31.02 0.55 14.38
CA LEU A 489 30.71 0.05 15.71
C LEU A 489 31.90 -0.65 16.38
N GLY A 490 33.01 -0.94 15.68
CA GLY A 490 34.16 -1.70 16.18
C GLY A 490 33.76 -3.13 16.56
N GLY A 491 33.01 -3.78 15.69
CA GLY A 491 32.57 -5.16 15.86
C GLY A 491 32.94 -6.03 14.67
N ARG A 492 32.54 -7.30 14.73
CA ARG A 492 32.75 -8.28 13.66
C ARG A 492 31.42 -8.63 12.98
N LEU A 493 31.39 -8.56 11.66
CA LEU A 493 30.24 -9.03 10.86
C LEU A 493 30.17 -10.57 10.93
N VAL A 494 29.11 -11.12 11.53
CA VAL A 494 28.96 -12.57 11.77
C VAL A 494 27.87 -13.21 10.91
N TYR A 495 27.00 -12.41 10.34
CA TYR A 495 25.97 -12.84 9.39
C TYR A 495 25.71 -11.72 8.38
N THR A 496 25.52 -12.07 7.12
CA THR A 496 25.03 -11.15 6.09
C THR A 496 24.33 -11.93 5.00
N GLU A 497 23.24 -11.38 4.51
CA GLU A 497 22.51 -11.90 3.34
C GLU A 497 22.04 -10.74 2.48
N ILE A 498 22.04 -10.96 1.14
CA ILE A 498 21.60 -9.98 0.15
C ILE A 498 20.60 -10.66 -0.79
N ARG A 499 19.47 -10.00 -1.04
CA ARG A 499 18.45 -10.43 -1.99
C ARG A 499 17.94 -9.27 -2.82
N ASN A 500 18.05 -9.36 -4.13
CA ASN A 500 17.47 -8.38 -5.07
C ASN A 500 17.70 -6.92 -4.69
N GLY A 501 18.91 -6.59 -4.21
CA GLY A 501 19.30 -5.23 -3.82
C GLY A 501 18.92 -4.84 -2.38
N GLN A 502 18.24 -5.70 -1.63
CA GLN A 502 18.02 -5.57 -0.18
C GLN A 502 19.04 -6.41 0.57
N TRP A 503 19.39 -5.99 1.77
CA TRP A 503 20.40 -6.68 2.58
C TRP A 503 20.09 -6.60 4.08
N VAL A 504 20.64 -7.55 4.81
CA VAL A 504 20.63 -7.60 6.27
C VAL A 504 22.01 -8.05 6.76
N GLY A 505 22.43 -7.60 7.94
CA GLY A 505 23.66 -8.04 8.58
C GLY A 505 23.57 -8.03 10.09
N VAL A 506 24.29 -8.96 10.72
CA VAL A 506 24.46 -9.03 12.18
C VAL A 506 25.92 -8.76 12.53
N VAL A 507 26.14 -7.77 13.37
CA VAL A 507 27.46 -7.37 13.87
C VAL A 507 27.57 -7.76 15.34
N GLU A 508 28.59 -8.58 15.68
CA GLU A 508 28.93 -8.98 17.05
C GLU A 508 29.92 -8.00 17.62
N MET A 509 29.70 -7.49 18.83
CA MET A 509 30.59 -6.53 19.48
C MET A 509 31.82 -7.23 20.07
N GLU A 510 33.00 -6.55 20.09
CA GLU A 510 34.29 -7.14 20.51
C GLU A 510 34.25 -7.75 21.90
N ARG A 511 33.61 -7.13 22.87
CA ARG A 511 33.50 -7.66 24.22
C ARG A 511 32.79 -9.02 24.31
N VAL A 512 31.84 -9.30 23.41
CA VAL A 512 31.18 -10.60 23.32
C VAL A 512 32.16 -11.64 22.76
N ILE A 513 33.01 -11.21 21.83
CA ILE A 513 34.08 -12.02 21.27
C ILE A 513 35.09 -12.40 22.36
N GLU A 514 35.54 -11.43 23.17
CA GLU A 514 36.45 -11.66 24.28
C GLU A 514 35.86 -12.57 25.36
N ALA A 515 34.61 -12.34 25.76
CA ALA A 515 33.93 -13.20 26.73
C ALA A 515 33.76 -14.66 26.25
N ARG A 516 33.67 -14.89 24.94
CA ARG A 516 33.67 -16.24 24.37
C ARG A 516 35.07 -16.88 24.34
N LYS A 517 36.12 -16.10 24.13
CA LYS A 517 37.49 -16.59 24.17
C LYS A 517 37.92 -16.99 25.59
N THR A 518 37.42 -16.29 26.62
CA THR A 518 37.71 -16.55 28.03
C THR A 518 36.92 -17.68 28.66
N LYS A 519 35.85 -18.17 28.01
CA LYS A 519 35.16 -19.40 28.39
C LYS A 519 35.49 -20.51 27.39
N PRO A 520 36.60 -21.28 27.61
CA PRO A 520 36.83 -22.46 26.80
C PRO A 520 35.67 -23.44 27.03
N HIS A 521 35.28 -24.12 25.97
CA HIS A 521 34.25 -25.12 25.95
C HIS A 521 34.31 -26.03 27.19
N LEU A 522 33.38 -25.94 28.10
CA LEU A 522 33.04 -27.05 28.98
C LEU A 522 32.46 -28.14 28.06
N ALA A 523 33.35 -28.99 27.57
CA ALA A 523 32.96 -30.23 26.94
C ALA A 523 32.17 -31.01 27.99
N ILE A 524 30.86 -31.11 27.79
CA ILE A 524 30.03 -32.08 28.50
C ILE A 524 30.53 -33.44 28.03
N LYS A 525 31.43 -34.07 28.81
CA LYS A 525 31.70 -35.50 28.72
C LYS A 525 30.43 -36.20 29.19
N TRP A 526 29.70 -36.77 28.25
CA TRP A 526 28.74 -37.84 28.54
C TRP A 526 29.57 -39.02 28.98
N GLN A 527 29.53 -39.39 30.28
CA GLN A 527 29.93 -40.68 30.76
C GLN A 527 28.83 -41.68 30.43
N GLU A 528 29.24 -42.82 29.90
CA GLU A 528 28.43 -43.99 29.54
C GLU A 528 27.58 -44.53 30.67
#